data_bef3205947a227fea8de3fa4cffff887
#
_entry.id   bef3205947a227fea8de3fa4cffff887
#
_cell.length_a   1.000
_cell.length_b   1.000
_cell.length_c   1.000
_cell.angle_alpha   90.00
_cell.angle_beta   90.00
_cell.angle_gamma   90.00
#
_symmetry.space_group_name_H-M   'P 1'
#
loop_
_entity.id
_entity.type
_entity.pdbx_description
1 polymer ?
#
loop_
_entity_poly.entity_id
_entity_poly.type
_entity_poly.pdbx_seq_one_letter_code
_entity_poly.pdbx_strand_id
1 'polypeptide(L)'
;MKKFRWPLFLIKLTHYEYWTWWAFYLPMLPYWVYLAAKTRSMAYFTAANPGMDWGGFFGESKSDILRQIPAEFLPQTLFFSGTETVETVENALLEAGLPYPVVVKPDVGERGTKVEKVNTAAELAAQIRAIGAAFIVQEFVQEPLEFGILYSRFPGEKKGRVSSVTRKGFLSVTGDGRSTIDELMQQETRARFQLDTMRARLGEGICEIIPAGETRLLEP
;
A
#
# COMPACT_ATOMS: atom_id res chain seq x y z
N MET A 1 2.80 19.75 -31.17
CA MET A 1 1.33 19.65 -31.14
C MET A 1 0.91 19.28 -29.71
N LYS A 2 0.11 20.14 -29.03
CA LYS A 2 -0.44 19.79 -27.70
C LYS A 2 -1.44 18.66 -27.90
N LYS A 3 -1.15 17.44 -27.39
CA LYS A 3 -2.12 16.35 -27.36
C LYS A 3 -3.35 16.79 -26.60
N PHE A 4 -4.55 16.59 -27.15
CA PHE A 4 -5.80 16.85 -26.46
C PHE A 4 -5.84 15.98 -25.19
N ARG A 5 -6.06 16.61 -24.04
CA ARG A 5 -6.11 15.91 -22.74
C ARG A 5 -7.53 15.92 -22.22
N TRP A 6 -8.06 14.74 -22.01
CA TRP A 6 -9.37 14.59 -21.40
C TRP A 6 -9.39 15.20 -19.98
N PRO A 7 -10.42 15.92 -19.59
CA PRO A 7 -10.63 16.34 -18.22
C PRO A 7 -10.66 15.13 -17.27
N LEU A 8 -10.07 15.29 -16.07
CA LEU A 8 -9.97 14.18 -15.10
C LEU A 8 -11.35 13.60 -14.73
N PHE A 9 -12.40 14.42 -14.68
CA PHE A 9 -13.74 13.94 -14.34
C PHE A 9 -14.30 12.98 -15.40
N LEU A 10 -14.02 13.20 -16.70
CA LEU A 10 -14.42 12.29 -17.76
C LEU A 10 -13.66 10.96 -17.71
N ILE A 11 -12.37 11.03 -17.36
CA ILE A 11 -11.56 9.83 -17.14
C ILE A 11 -12.12 9.04 -15.97
N LYS A 12 -12.48 9.70 -14.86
CA LYS A 12 -13.12 9.04 -13.71
C LYS A 12 -14.42 8.33 -14.08
N LEU A 13 -15.24 8.91 -14.95
CA LEU A 13 -16.50 8.28 -15.37
C LEU A 13 -16.30 7.01 -16.19
N THR A 14 -15.26 6.95 -17.01
CA THR A 14 -15.03 5.85 -17.95
C THR A 14 -14.10 4.76 -17.42
N HIS A 15 -13.35 5.03 -16.34
CA HIS A 15 -12.37 4.11 -15.79
C HIS A 15 -12.69 3.81 -14.33
N TYR A 16 -13.20 2.61 -14.08
CA TYR A 16 -13.65 2.17 -12.75
C TYR A 16 -12.54 2.20 -11.68
N GLU A 17 -11.27 2.11 -12.06
CA GLU A 17 -10.12 2.18 -11.16
C GLU A 17 -10.00 3.51 -10.39
N TYR A 18 -10.64 4.59 -10.93
CA TYR A 18 -10.70 5.92 -10.30
C TYR A 18 -12.02 6.19 -9.59
N TRP A 19 -12.93 5.22 -9.55
CA TRP A 19 -14.20 5.37 -8.87
C TRP A 19 -13.99 5.41 -7.35
N THR A 20 -14.84 6.15 -6.67
CA THR A 20 -14.92 6.07 -5.21
C THR A 20 -15.39 4.68 -4.81
N TRP A 21 -14.92 4.18 -3.68
CA TRP A 21 -15.22 2.82 -3.21
C TRP A 21 -16.73 2.52 -3.19
N TRP A 22 -17.58 3.45 -2.74
CA TRP A 22 -19.03 3.27 -2.70
C TRP A 22 -19.65 3.15 -4.09
N ALA A 23 -19.19 3.94 -5.08
CA ALA A 23 -19.69 3.85 -6.45
C ALA A 23 -19.31 2.51 -7.11
N PHE A 24 -18.12 1.99 -6.77
CA PHE A 24 -17.68 0.69 -7.24
C PHE A 24 -18.49 -0.46 -6.61
N TYR A 25 -18.81 -0.39 -5.31
CA TYR A 25 -19.52 -1.46 -4.61
C TYR A 25 -21.05 -1.37 -4.70
N LEU A 26 -21.60 -0.20 -5.00
CA LEU A 26 -23.06 -0.02 -5.09
C LEU A 26 -23.76 -1.04 -6.01
N PRO A 27 -23.26 -1.37 -7.22
CA PRO A 27 -23.85 -2.40 -8.08
C PRO A 27 -23.78 -3.82 -7.49
N MET A 28 -22.87 -4.07 -6.55
CA MET A 28 -22.73 -5.37 -5.89
C MET A 28 -23.73 -5.56 -4.73
N LEU A 29 -24.31 -4.47 -4.22
CA LEU A 29 -25.19 -4.51 -3.05
C LEU A 29 -26.40 -5.44 -3.22
N PRO A 30 -27.13 -5.45 -4.35
CA PRO A 30 -28.24 -6.39 -4.56
C PRO A 30 -27.80 -7.85 -4.49
N TYR A 31 -26.62 -8.16 -5.05
CA TYR A 31 -26.05 -9.51 -5.00
C TYR A 31 -25.63 -9.88 -3.58
N TRP A 32 -25.04 -8.94 -2.84
CA TRP A 32 -24.69 -9.13 -1.44
C TRP A 32 -25.92 -9.45 -0.58
N VAL A 33 -27.03 -8.69 -0.76
CA VAL A 33 -28.32 -8.94 -0.08
C VAL A 33 -28.89 -10.30 -0.44
N TYR A 34 -28.86 -10.69 -1.72
CA TYR A 34 -29.27 -12.01 -2.17
C TYR A 34 -28.49 -13.14 -1.46
N LEU A 35 -27.17 -13.01 -1.38
CA LEU A 35 -26.33 -14.00 -0.70
C LEU A 35 -26.61 -14.04 0.81
N ALA A 36 -26.78 -12.89 1.46
CA ALA A 36 -27.14 -12.81 2.88
C ALA A 36 -28.47 -13.53 3.16
N ALA A 37 -29.48 -13.30 2.32
CA ALA A 37 -30.76 -14.00 2.43
C ALA A 37 -30.62 -15.51 2.18
N LYS A 38 -29.87 -15.91 1.16
CA LYS A 38 -29.63 -17.32 0.80
C LYS A 38 -28.92 -18.08 1.92
N THR A 39 -27.94 -17.47 2.55
CA THR A 39 -27.16 -18.07 3.66
C THR A 39 -27.83 -17.87 5.02
N ARG A 40 -28.89 -17.05 5.09
CA ARG A 40 -29.54 -16.64 6.35
C ARG A 40 -28.57 -15.98 7.34
N SER A 41 -27.55 -15.29 6.84
CA SER A 41 -26.51 -14.64 7.63
C SER A 41 -26.04 -13.35 6.96
N MET A 42 -26.08 -12.25 7.70
CA MET A 42 -25.50 -10.97 7.25
C MET A 42 -23.96 -11.00 7.27
N ALA A 43 -23.39 -11.90 8.06
CA ALA A 43 -21.93 -12.05 8.21
C ALA A 43 -21.34 -13.17 7.32
N TYR A 44 -22.06 -13.65 6.30
CA TYR A 44 -21.61 -14.76 5.46
C TYR A 44 -20.23 -14.54 4.82
N PHE A 45 -19.89 -13.28 4.54
CA PHE A 45 -18.62 -12.89 3.92
C PHE A 45 -17.40 -13.22 4.80
N THR A 46 -17.57 -13.27 6.13
CA THR A 46 -16.48 -13.62 7.05
C THR A 46 -15.97 -15.06 6.85
N ALA A 47 -16.80 -15.92 6.27
CA ALA A 47 -16.41 -17.29 5.95
C ALA A 47 -15.39 -17.39 4.79
N ALA A 48 -15.14 -16.28 4.06
CA ALA A 48 -14.14 -16.27 2.99
C ALA A 48 -12.71 -16.43 3.51
N ASN A 49 -12.43 -15.84 4.69
CA ASN A 49 -11.13 -15.91 5.35
C ASN A 49 -11.32 -16.24 6.84
N PRO A 50 -11.62 -17.50 7.19
CA PRO A 50 -11.99 -17.88 8.56
C PRO A 50 -10.87 -17.74 9.59
N GLY A 51 -9.61 -17.58 9.14
CA GLY A 51 -8.44 -17.32 10.00
C GLY A 51 -8.19 -15.85 10.29
N MET A 52 -9.04 -14.94 9.82
CA MET A 52 -8.91 -13.51 10.01
C MET A 52 -10.16 -12.94 10.67
N ASP A 53 -10.00 -12.00 11.58
CA ASP A 53 -11.12 -11.28 12.21
C ASP A 53 -11.96 -10.60 11.14
N TRP A 54 -13.28 -10.73 11.25
CA TRP A 54 -14.27 -10.24 10.28
C TRP A 54 -14.01 -10.70 8.83
N GLY A 55 -13.26 -11.80 8.62
CA GLY A 55 -12.87 -12.30 7.31
C GLY A 55 -11.91 -11.38 6.56
N GLY A 56 -11.21 -10.46 7.27
CA GLY A 56 -10.31 -9.47 6.68
C GLY A 56 -11.04 -8.29 6.03
N PHE A 57 -12.26 -7.98 6.46
CA PHE A 57 -13.03 -6.87 5.87
C PHE A 57 -12.80 -5.55 6.59
N PHE A 58 -12.51 -5.56 7.90
CA PHE A 58 -12.27 -4.37 8.71
C PHE A 58 -11.16 -4.62 9.72
N GLY A 59 -10.25 -3.65 9.84
CA GLY A 59 -9.40 -3.48 11.02
C GLY A 59 -8.48 -4.65 11.33
N GLU A 60 -8.12 -5.43 10.33
CA GLU A 60 -7.23 -6.56 10.52
C GLU A 60 -5.86 -6.11 11.03
N SER A 61 -5.36 -6.83 12.05
CA SER A 61 -4.01 -6.70 12.56
C SER A 61 -3.02 -7.36 11.60
N LYS A 62 -2.05 -6.58 11.13
CA LYS A 62 -0.95 -7.11 10.32
C LYS A 62 -0.10 -8.09 11.12
N SER A 63 0.08 -7.84 12.41
CA SER A 63 0.82 -8.72 13.30
C SER A 63 0.19 -10.11 13.38
N ASP A 64 -1.13 -10.17 13.51
CA ASP A 64 -1.84 -11.45 13.60
C ASP A 64 -1.79 -12.24 12.31
N ILE A 65 -1.85 -11.54 11.16
CA ILE A 65 -1.70 -12.17 9.86
C ILE A 65 -0.27 -12.66 9.65
N LEU A 66 0.73 -11.81 9.89
CA LEU A 66 2.12 -12.15 9.63
C LEU A 66 2.62 -13.29 10.52
N ARG A 67 2.16 -13.38 11.78
CA ARG A 67 2.49 -14.49 12.68
C ARG A 67 1.96 -15.86 12.21
N GLN A 68 0.99 -15.88 11.31
CA GLN A 68 0.45 -17.12 10.73
C GLN A 68 1.26 -17.59 9.50
N ILE A 69 2.15 -16.75 8.99
CA ILE A 69 2.98 -17.05 7.81
C ILE A 69 4.35 -17.54 8.30
N PRO A 70 4.89 -18.65 7.74
CA PRO A 70 6.23 -19.11 8.10
C PRO A 70 7.28 -18.03 7.85
N ALA A 71 8.21 -17.85 8.80
CA ALA A 71 9.19 -16.75 8.77
C ALA A 71 10.08 -16.73 7.52
N GLU A 72 10.30 -17.89 6.91
CA GLU A 72 11.07 -18.04 5.66
C GLU A 72 10.45 -17.32 4.44
N PHE A 73 9.15 -16.98 4.51
CA PHE A 73 8.42 -16.25 3.47
C PHE A 73 8.20 -14.78 3.81
N LEU A 74 8.73 -14.32 4.94
CA LEU A 74 8.56 -12.95 5.40
C LEU A 74 9.89 -12.21 5.43
N PRO A 75 9.92 -10.91 5.09
CA PRO A 75 10.99 -10.04 5.51
C PRO A 75 11.09 -10.05 7.03
N GLN A 76 12.31 -9.87 7.55
CA GLN A 76 12.50 -9.79 8.99
C GLN A 76 11.59 -8.74 9.61
N THR A 77 10.82 -9.11 10.62
CA THR A 77 9.74 -8.28 11.16
C THR A 77 9.72 -8.29 12.67
N LEU A 78 9.69 -7.12 13.27
CA LEU A 78 9.52 -6.90 14.70
C LEU A 78 8.17 -6.24 14.97
N PHE A 79 7.52 -6.65 16.07
CA PHE A 79 6.17 -6.23 16.45
C PHE A 79 6.23 -5.48 17.77
N PHE A 80 5.59 -4.31 17.84
CA PHE A 80 5.57 -3.43 18.99
C PHE A 80 4.13 -3.03 19.37
N SER A 81 3.87 -2.92 20.68
CA SER A 81 2.55 -2.57 21.20
C SER A 81 2.25 -1.06 21.09
N GLY A 82 3.26 -0.24 20.82
CA GLY A 82 3.17 1.22 20.81
C GLY A 82 3.39 1.88 22.16
N THR A 83 3.74 1.09 23.19
CA THR A 83 4.08 1.58 24.54
C THR A 83 5.59 1.62 24.80
N GLU A 84 6.36 1.04 23.88
CA GLU A 84 7.80 0.94 23.98
C GLU A 84 8.47 2.31 23.77
N THR A 85 9.58 2.54 24.45
CA THR A 85 10.41 3.71 24.20
C THR A 85 11.19 3.53 22.90
N VAL A 86 11.59 4.63 22.27
CA VAL A 86 12.41 4.59 21.05
C VAL A 86 13.69 3.79 21.28
N GLU A 87 14.34 3.97 22.43
CA GLU A 87 15.54 3.22 22.84
C GLU A 87 15.29 1.70 22.89
N THR A 88 14.15 1.28 23.41
CA THR A 88 13.76 -0.14 23.43
C THR A 88 13.61 -0.69 22.02
N VAL A 89 13.00 0.09 21.11
CA VAL A 89 12.85 -0.31 19.71
C VAL A 89 14.21 -0.40 19.01
N GLU A 90 15.10 0.57 19.22
CA GLU A 90 16.45 0.56 18.64
C GLU A 90 17.28 -0.62 19.14
N ASN A 91 17.23 -0.92 20.44
CA ASN A 91 17.90 -2.09 20.99
C ASN A 91 17.36 -3.39 20.37
N ALA A 92 16.06 -3.50 20.19
CA ALA A 92 15.45 -4.66 19.52
C ALA A 92 15.90 -4.79 18.05
N LEU A 93 16.06 -3.68 17.31
CA LEU A 93 16.62 -3.68 15.95
C LEU A 93 18.06 -4.19 15.94
N LEU A 94 18.88 -3.72 16.87
CA LEU A 94 20.29 -4.15 17.00
C LEU A 94 20.38 -5.64 17.35
N GLU A 95 19.61 -6.10 18.33
CA GLU A 95 19.58 -7.52 18.74
C GLU A 95 19.10 -8.44 17.60
N ALA A 96 18.15 -7.97 16.82
CA ALA A 96 17.63 -8.69 15.64
C ALA A 96 18.59 -8.62 14.44
N GLY A 97 19.64 -7.79 14.48
CA GLY A 97 20.51 -7.56 13.34
C GLY A 97 19.81 -6.90 12.15
N LEU A 98 18.82 -6.05 12.42
CA LEU A 98 18.01 -5.37 11.40
C LEU A 98 18.50 -3.92 11.19
N PRO A 99 19.39 -3.67 10.20
CA PRO A 99 19.96 -2.36 9.95
C PRO A 99 18.98 -1.44 9.22
N TYR A 100 19.21 -0.13 9.33
CA TYR A 100 18.57 0.83 8.45
C TYR A 100 19.00 0.66 6.98
N PRO A 101 18.12 0.96 6.01
CA PRO A 101 16.75 1.44 6.17
C PRO A 101 15.75 0.34 6.56
N VAL A 102 14.75 0.73 7.34
CA VAL A 102 13.64 -0.15 7.73
C VAL A 102 12.29 0.48 7.30
N VAL A 103 11.25 -0.33 7.21
CA VAL A 103 9.88 0.16 7.00
C VAL A 103 9.13 0.12 8.32
N VAL A 104 8.58 1.25 8.72
CA VAL A 104 7.73 1.38 9.90
C VAL A 104 6.28 1.61 9.47
N LYS A 105 5.38 0.81 9.98
CA LYS A 105 3.96 0.85 9.60
C LYS A 105 3.05 0.55 10.79
N PRO A 106 1.85 1.18 10.88
CA PRO A 106 0.90 0.84 11.94
C PRO A 106 0.43 -0.61 11.79
N ASP A 107 0.17 -1.28 12.91
CA ASP A 107 -0.34 -2.65 12.91
C ASP A 107 -1.72 -2.71 12.23
N VAL A 108 -2.62 -1.80 12.58
CA VAL A 108 -3.92 -1.62 11.93
C VAL A 108 -3.89 -0.37 11.06
N GLY A 109 -4.31 -0.49 9.81
CA GLY A 109 -4.35 0.63 8.86
C GLY A 109 -4.33 0.16 7.41
N GLU A 110 -4.85 1.00 6.53
CA GLU A 110 -5.07 0.69 5.12
C GLU A 110 -4.34 1.66 4.20
N ARG A 111 -4.16 1.24 2.94
CA ARG A 111 -3.71 2.07 1.81
C ARG A 111 -2.40 2.82 2.03
N GLY A 112 -1.47 2.23 2.77
CA GLY A 112 -0.17 2.84 3.03
C GLY A 112 -0.20 4.03 4.01
N THR A 113 -1.33 4.26 4.70
CA THR A 113 -1.42 5.35 5.69
C THR A 113 -0.38 5.16 6.78
N LYS A 114 0.45 6.19 7.02
CA LYS A 114 1.55 6.16 7.99
C LYS A 114 2.56 5.02 7.78
N VAL A 115 2.75 4.55 6.54
CA VAL A 115 3.83 3.65 6.19
C VAL A 115 5.00 4.47 5.70
N GLU A 116 6.14 4.36 6.37
CA GLU A 116 7.32 5.16 6.05
C GLU A 116 8.58 4.31 6.00
N LYS A 117 9.43 4.60 5.03
CA LYS A 117 10.81 4.14 4.99
C LYS A 117 11.65 5.04 5.87
N VAL A 118 12.29 4.46 6.85
CA VAL A 118 13.05 5.14 7.88
C VAL A 118 14.54 4.81 7.71
N ASN A 119 15.36 5.83 7.61
CA ASN A 119 16.80 5.68 7.36
C ASN A 119 17.65 5.97 8.59
N THR A 120 17.07 6.60 9.62
CA THR A 120 17.79 7.03 10.82
C THR A 120 16.95 6.85 12.08
N ALA A 121 17.62 6.80 13.24
CA ALA A 121 17.00 6.77 14.56
C ALA A 121 16.07 7.98 14.81
N ALA A 122 16.42 9.16 14.30
CA ALA A 122 15.61 10.35 14.45
C ALA A 122 14.29 10.24 13.67
N GLU A 123 14.32 9.69 12.44
CA GLU A 123 13.15 9.40 11.64
C GLU A 123 12.28 8.31 12.31
N LEU A 124 12.90 7.27 12.86
CA LEU A 124 12.22 6.22 13.64
C LEU A 124 11.44 6.82 14.79
N ALA A 125 12.07 7.67 15.59
CA ALA A 125 11.45 8.35 16.72
C ALA A 125 10.26 9.24 16.30
N ALA A 126 10.38 9.94 15.17
CA ALA A 126 9.31 10.74 14.61
C ALA A 126 8.13 9.89 14.17
N GLN A 127 8.42 8.79 13.50
CA GLN A 127 7.40 7.88 12.97
C GLN A 127 6.63 7.13 14.08
N ILE A 128 7.31 6.64 15.10
CA ILE A 128 6.68 6.03 16.28
C ILE A 128 5.69 7.00 16.91
N ARG A 129 6.10 8.26 17.12
CA ARG A 129 5.20 9.30 17.66
C ARG A 129 4.01 9.59 16.76
N ALA A 130 4.22 9.61 15.44
CA ALA A 130 3.17 9.86 14.46
C ALA A 130 2.13 8.73 14.42
N ILE A 131 2.55 7.48 14.61
CA ILE A 131 1.65 6.33 14.68
C ILE A 131 0.85 6.37 15.97
N GLY A 132 1.50 6.43 17.14
CA GLY A 132 0.86 6.53 18.45
C GLY A 132 0.01 5.31 18.85
N ALA A 133 0.26 4.16 18.26
CA ALA A 133 -0.45 2.90 18.47
C ALA A 133 0.49 1.72 18.17
N ALA A 134 0.02 0.49 18.25
CA ALA A 134 0.77 -0.69 17.87
C ALA A 134 1.31 -0.58 16.43
N PHE A 135 2.54 -1.00 16.22
CA PHE A 135 3.23 -0.87 14.95
C PHE A 135 4.21 -2.02 14.66
N ILE A 136 4.63 -2.09 13.43
CA ILE A 136 5.58 -3.08 12.93
C ILE A 136 6.80 -2.35 12.38
N VAL A 137 7.99 -2.86 12.70
CA VAL A 137 9.24 -2.50 12.02
C VAL A 137 9.69 -3.69 11.20
N GLN A 138 9.92 -3.48 9.92
CA GLN A 138 10.20 -4.54 8.97
C GLN A 138 11.38 -4.18 8.08
N GLU A 139 12.15 -5.18 7.70
CA GLU A 139 13.21 -5.07 6.72
C GLU A 139 12.72 -4.37 5.44
N PHE A 140 13.52 -3.42 4.94
CA PHE A 140 13.25 -2.80 3.65
C PHE A 140 13.74 -3.69 2.51
N VAL A 141 12.81 -4.34 1.84
CA VAL A 141 13.10 -5.18 0.66
C VAL A 141 13.36 -4.29 -0.55
N GLN A 142 14.55 -4.42 -1.15
CA GLN A 142 15.00 -3.61 -2.29
C GLN A 142 14.76 -4.26 -3.66
N GLU A 143 13.88 -5.24 -3.73
CA GLU A 143 13.60 -5.94 -4.99
C GLU A 143 12.91 -5.01 -6.01
N PRO A 144 13.32 -5.04 -7.27
CA PRO A 144 12.82 -4.12 -8.30
C PRO A 144 11.41 -4.45 -8.78
N LEU A 145 10.89 -5.62 -8.39
CA LEU A 145 9.59 -6.11 -8.82
C LEU A 145 8.72 -6.45 -7.63
N GLU A 146 7.51 -5.90 -7.62
CA GLU A 146 6.48 -6.21 -6.64
C GLU A 146 5.25 -6.78 -7.33
N PHE A 147 4.74 -7.91 -6.82
CA PHE A 147 3.56 -8.57 -7.35
C PHE A 147 2.51 -8.78 -6.27
N GLY A 148 1.27 -8.43 -6.59
CA GLY A 148 0.10 -8.85 -5.83
C GLY A 148 -0.43 -10.17 -6.41
N ILE A 149 -0.55 -11.19 -5.58
CA ILE A 149 -1.04 -12.52 -6.00
C ILE A 149 -2.37 -12.80 -5.30
N LEU A 150 -3.43 -12.98 -6.09
CA LEU A 150 -4.71 -13.42 -5.56
C LEU A 150 -4.81 -14.95 -5.63
N TYR A 151 -4.72 -15.56 -4.45
CA TYR A 151 -4.85 -16.99 -4.26
C TYR A 151 -6.18 -17.33 -3.57
N SER A 152 -6.84 -18.36 -4.02
CA SER A 152 -8.07 -18.86 -3.39
C SER A 152 -8.06 -20.38 -3.29
N ARG A 153 -8.67 -20.91 -2.21
CA ARG A 153 -8.86 -22.34 -2.00
C ARG A 153 -10.23 -22.59 -1.40
N PHE A 154 -11.02 -23.45 -1.99
CA PHE A 154 -12.29 -23.85 -1.42
C PHE A 154 -12.11 -24.83 -0.26
N PRO A 155 -13.03 -24.82 0.73
CA PRO A 155 -13.04 -25.81 1.79
C PRO A 155 -13.05 -27.24 1.21
N GLY A 156 -12.19 -28.12 1.75
CA GLY A 156 -12.06 -29.50 1.29
C GLY A 156 -11.10 -29.72 0.12
N GLU A 157 -10.67 -28.70 -0.58
CA GLU A 157 -9.64 -28.83 -1.62
C GLU A 157 -8.23 -28.92 -1.00
N LYS A 158 -7.40 -29.85 -1.52
CA LYS A 158 -6.00 -29.98 -1.08
C LYS A 158 -5.11 -28.85 -1.59
N LYS A 159 -5.44 -28.25 -2.75
CA LYS A 159 -4.70 -27.18 -3.39
C LYS A 159 -5.66 -26.09 -3.82
N GLY A 160 -5.22 -24.84 -3.68
CA GLY A 160 -5.93 -23.71 -4.24
C GLY A 160 -5.40 -23.32 -5.62
N ARG A 161 -5.84 -22.18 -6.09
CA ARG A 161 -5.47 -21.61 -7.39
C ARG A 161 -5.12 -20.15 -7.28
N VAL A 162 -4.15 -19.72 -8.06
CA VAL A 162 -3.88 -18.31 -8.32
C VAL A 162 -4.84 -17.87 -9.42
N SER A 163 -5.69 -16.91 -9.13
CA SER A 163 -6.69 -16.37 -10.07
C SER A 163 -6.25 -15.05 -10.71
N SER A 164 -5.32 -14.33 -10.06
CA SER A 164 -4.77 -13.08 -10.58
C SER A 164 -3.35 -12.86 -10.10
N VAL A 165 -2.53 -12.28 -10.97
CA VAL A 165 -1.20 -11.75 -10.64
C VAL A 165 -1.15 -10.31 -11.14
N THR A 166 -0.94 -9.36 -10.24
CA THR A 166 -0.87 -7.94 -10.54
C THR A 166 0.55 -7.46 -10.30
N ARG A 167 1.21 -6.94 -11.32
CA ARG A 167 2.50 -6.25 -11.14
C ARG A 167 2.24 -4.85 -10.64
N LYS A 168 2.83 -4.49 -9.52
CA LYS A 168 2.80 -3.12 -8.99
C LYS A 168 3.80 -2.26 -9.75
N GLY A 169 3.36 -1.14 -10.25
CA GLY A 169 4.20 -0.12 -10.87
C GLY A 169 4.29 1.08 -9.95
N PHE A 170 5.50 1.46 -9.60
CA PHE A 170 5.75 2.68 -8.83
C PHE A 170 5.63 3.92 -9.73
N LEU A 171 5.17 5.01 -9.15
CA LEU A 171 5.09 6.27 -9.87
C LEU A 171 6.50 6.76 -10.21
N SER A 172 6.77 6.90 -11.50
CA SER A 172 8.04 7.41 -12.00
C SER A 172 7.82 8.35 -13.18
N VAL A 173 8.75 9.24 -13.40
CA VAL A 173 8.80 10.12 -14.58
C VAL A 173 10.14 9.99 -15.26
N THR A 174 10.13 10.08 -16.61
CA THR A 174 11.36 10.10 -17.41
C THR A 174 11.58 11.52 -17.92
N GLY A 175 12.74 12.08 -17.62
CA GLY A 175 13.13 13.42 -18.02
C GLY A 175 13.26 13.58 -19.52
N ASP A 176 12.93 14.76 -20.00
CA ASP A 176 13.17 15.22 -21.37
C ASP A 176 14.24 16.31 -21.46
N GLY A 177 14.85 16.66 -20.30
CA GLY A 177 15.86 17.71 -20.18
C GLY A 177 15.31 19.13 -20.26
N ARG A 178 13.98 19.32 -20.22
CA ARG A 178 13.31 20.62 -20.38
C ARG A 178 12.13 20.83 -19.46
N SER A 179 11.31 19.79 -19.29
CA SER A 179 10.09 19.84 -18.48
C SER A 179 10.40 19.55 -17.02
N THR A 180 9.67 20.24 -16.15
CA THR A 180 9.71 19.98 -14.72
C THR A 180 9.02 18.63 -14.39
N ILE A 181 9.25 18.10 -13.18
CA ILE A 181 8.53 16.91 -12.69
C ILE A 181 7.02 17.15 -12.76
N ASP A 182 6.52 18.31 -12.35
CA ASP A 182 5.10 18.67 -12.45
C ASP A 182 4.56 18.57 -13.89
N GLU A 183 5.29 19.12 -14.85
CA GLU A 183 4.92 19.09 -16.26
C GLU A 183 4.95 17.69 -16.85
N LEU A 184 5.94 16.86 -16.48
CA LEU A 184 6.05 15.45 -16.88
C LEU A 184 4.88 14.64 -16.30
N MET A 185 4.57 14.81 -15.02
CA MET A 185 3.42 14.16 -14.39
C MET A 185 2.09 14.54 -15.04
N GLN A 186 1.95 15.81 -15.45
CA GLN A 186 0.76 16.23 -16.19
C GLN A 186 0.62 15.55 -17.56
N GLN A 187 1.68 15.01 -18.13
CA GLN A 187 1.65 14.30 -19.42
C GLN A 187 1.11 12.88 -19.30
N GLU A 188 1.23 12.26 -18.13
CA GLU A 188 0.79 10.91 -17.84
C GLU A 188 -0.56 10.90 -17.13
N THR A 189 -1.56 10.24 -17.73
CA THR A 189 -2.93 10.25 -17.20
C THR A 189 -3.00 9.77 -15.75
N ARG A 190 -2.29 8.68 -15.41
CA ARG A 190 -2.29 8.11 -14.07
C ARG A 190 -1.60 9.02 -13.05
N ALA A 191 -0.47 9.63 -13.42
CA ALA A 191 0.28 10.55 -12.58
C ALA A 191 -0.53 11.83 -12.24
N ARG A 192 -1.40 12.27 -13.15
CA ARG A 192 -2.27 13.45 -12.91
C ARG A 192 -3.19 13.30 -11.70
N PHE A 193 -3.61 12.07 -11.37
CA PHE A 193 -4.45 11.84 -10.18
C PHE A 193 -3.69 11.94 -8.86
N GLN A 194 -2.37 11.86 -8.91
CA GLN A 194 -1.50 11.96 -7.74
C GLN A 194 -0.77 13.32 -7.66
N LEU A 195 -1.02 14.22 -8.60
CA LEU A 195 -0.27 15.46 -8.75
C LEU A 195 -0.32 16.33 -7.50
N ASP A 196 -1.51 16.51 -6.90
CA ASP A 196 -1.66 17.34 -5.69
C ASP A 196 -0.93 16.72 -4.49
N THR A 197 -0.96 15.40 -4.36
CA THR A 197 -0.22 14.67 -3.33
C THR A 197 1.29 14.84 -3.52
N MET A 198 1.77 14.72 -4.76
CA MET A 198 3.20 14.89 -5.06
C MET A 198 3.67 16.34 -4.89
N ARG A 199 2.84 17.32 -5.21
CA ARG A 199 3.14 18.74 -4.92
C ARG A 199 3.32 18.99 -3.43
N ALA A 200 2.43 18.44 -2.62
CA ALA A 200 2.53 18.55 -1.16
C ALA A 200 3.77 17.84 -0.61
N ARG A 201 4.14 16.69 -1.19
CA ARG A 201 5.27 15.86 -0.74
C ARG A 201 6.63 16.42 -1.17
N LEU A 202 6.77 16.81 -2.43
CA LEU A 202 8.04 17.27 -3.01
C LEU A 202 8.31 18.75 -2.78
N GLY A 203 7.29 19.55 -2.45
CA GLY A 203 7.42 20.98 -2.29
C GLY A 203 8.05 21.63 -3.52
N GLU A 204 9.12 22.39 -3.33
CA GLU A 204 9.86 23.04 -4.42
C GLU A 204 10.54 22.04 -5.37
N GLY A 205 10.85 20.82 -4.92
CA GLY A 205 11.47 19.78 -5.72
C GLY A 205 10.63 19.35 -6.94
N ILE A 206 9.32 19.62 -6.91
CA ILE A 206 8.45 19.31 -8.06
C ILE A 206 8.76 20.17 -9.31
N CYS A 207 9.44 21.30 -9.11
CA CYS A 207 9.89 22.19 -10.19
C CYS A 207 11.25 21.78 -10.77
N GLU A 208 11.87 20.72 -10.29
CA GLU A 208 13.15 20.23 -10.79
C GLU A 208 13.00 19.70 -12.22
N ILE A 209 14.00 19.98 -13.07
CA ILE A 209 14.11 19.47 -14.43
C ILE A 209 15.00 18.25 -14.41
N ILE A 210 14.45 17.11 -14.82
CA ILE A 210 15.20 15.85 -14.90
C ILE A 210 15.94 15.77 -16.25
N PRO A 211 17.22 15.37 -16.26
CA PRO A 211 17.97 15.17 -17.49
C PRO A 211 17.26 14.23 -18.47
N ALA A 212 17.47 14.47 -19.78
CA ALA A 212 16.84 13.66 -20.80
C ALA A 212 17.24 12.18 -20.71
N GLY A 213 16.26 11.30 -20.65
CA GLY A 213 16.44 9.84 -20.52
C GLY A 213 16.65 9.33 -19.10
N GLU A 214 16.85 10.21 -18.09
CA GLU A 214 16.88 9.81 -16.69
C GLU A 214 15.46 9.50 -16.22
N THR A 215 15.28 8.33 -15.57
CA THR A 215 14.01 7.98 -14.94
C THR A 215 14.14 8.16 -13.42
N ARG A 216 13.26 8.96 -12.86
CA ARG A 216 13.19 9.20 -11.42
C ARG A 216 11.93 8.58 -10.82
N LEU A 217 12.14 7.75 -9.80
CA LEU A 217 11.06 7.20 -8.98
C LEU A 217 10.55 8.29 -8.05
N LEU A 218 9.23 8.52 -8.04
CA LEU A 218 8.58 9.53 -7.21
C LEU A 218 7.97 8.93 -5.94
N GLU A 219 7.59 7.64 -5.99
CA GLU A 219 7.15 6.86 -4.83
C GLU A 219 8.08 5.65 -4.66
N PRO A 220 8.55 5.39 -3.45
CA PRO A 220 9.33 4.21 -3.14
C PRO A 220 8.49 2.94 -3.11
#